data_725126551db395aff69cd7f6707eecd2
#
_entry.id   725126551db395aff69cd7f6707eecd2
#
_cell.length_a   1.000
_cell.length_b   1.000
_cell.length_c   1.000
_cell.angle_alpha   90.00
_cell.angle_beta   90.00
_cell.angle_gamma   90.00
#
_symmetry.space_group_name_H-M   'P 1'
#
loop_
_entity.id
_entity.type
_entity.pdbx_description
1 polymer ?
#
loop_
_entity_poly.entity_id
_entity_poly.type
_entity_poly.pdbx_seq_one_letter_code
_entity_poly.pdbx_strand_id
1 'polypeptide(L)'
;MNDAQLSTVNVLKQSSKTMQEWRVQILNNLLWAIVVFGGIALVTRSLSDYRTLGERAIPYIAVYTLVYLSIVAVAILRRLSLAIRVFVLLFVLSGTATFLTITFGLTGSGRLLWIGVITLALIYFDIPGGLIGFVLSLLVMIGAAVIYVTGNVPFVAPEVLMVQDTIEDWAGSITLYVAILVLTLVPTYYLMKHLEVLAHQATAEAARARLHAR
;
A
#
# COMPACT_ATOMS: atom_id res chain seq x y z
N MET A 1 -30.00 -22.67 -24.20
CA MET A 1 -29.50 -22.17 -22.90
C MET A 1 -30.73 -22.00 -22.04
N ASN A 2 -30.84 -22.73 -20.91
CA ASN A 2 -32.05 -22.73 -20.06
C ASN A 2 -32.16 -21.39 -19.31
N ASP A 3 -33.36 -20.90 -19.04
CA ASP A 3 -33.64 -19.64 -18.31
C ASP A 3 -32.95 -19.60 -16.96
N ALA A 4 -32.75 -20.76 -16.30
CA ALA A 4 -32.00 -20.89 -15.07
C ALA A 4 -30.50 -20.58 -15.24
N GLN A 5 -29.88 -20.92 -16.37
CA GLN A 5 -28.50 -20.60 -16.69
C GLN A 5 -28.31 -19.11 -16.98
N LEU A 6 -29.28 -18.51 -17.69
CA LEU A 6 -29.29 -17.05 -17.93
C LEU A 6 -29.43 -16.23 -16.64
N SER A 7 -30.28 -16.68 -15.72
CA SER A 7 -30.43 -16.02 -14.40
C SER A 7 -29.17 -16.09 -13.56
N THR A 8 -28.49 -17.23 -13.55
CA THR A 8 -27.24 -17.42 -12.80
C THR A 8 -26.10 -16.54 -13.36
N VAL A 9 -25.96 -16.48 -14.69
CA VAL A 9 -24.95 -15.62 -15.34
C VAL A 9 -25.21 -14.14 -15.05
N ASN A 10 -26.47 -13.70 -15.04
CA ASN A 10 -26.83 -12.32 -14.74
C ASN A 10 -26.55 -11.96 -13.27
N VAL A 11 -26.81 -12.86 -12.32
CA VAL A 11 -26.50 -12.67 -10.88
C VAL A 11 -25.00 -12.56 -10.67
N LEU A 12 -24.20 -13.44 -11.27
CA LEU A 12 -22.73 -13.38 -11.17
C LEU A 12 -22.17 -12.09 -11.76
N LYS A 13 -22.70 -11.64 -12.90
CA LYS A 13 -22.29 -10.40 -13.54
C LYS A 13 -22.66 -9.17 -12.71
N GLN A 14 -23.78 -9.18 -12.04
CA GLN A 14 -24.21 -8.09 -11.15
C GLN A 14 -23.36 -8.06 -9.88
N SER A 15 -23.04 -9.21 -9.28
CA SER A 15 -22.17 -9.32 -8.11
C SER A 15 -20.75 -8.82 -8.40
N SER A 16 -20.16 -9.21 -9.53
CA SER A 16 -18.83 -8.74 -9.93
C SER A 16 -18.77 -7.24 -10.16
N LYS A 17 -19.84 -6.64 -10.73
CA LYS A 17 -19.96 -5.20 -10.92
C LYS A 17 -20.01 -4.45 -9.59
N THR A 18 -20.79 -4.93 -8.63
CA THR A 18 -20.88 -4.33 -7.28
C THR A 18 -19.54 -4.36 -6.56
N MET A 19 -18.80 -5.47 -6.65
CA MET A 19 -17.46 -5.60 -6.05
C MET A 19 -16.45 -4.65 -6.69
N GLN A 20 -16.49 -4.49 -8.02
CA GLN A 20 -15.62 -3.56 -8.72
C GLN A 20 -15.93 -2.09 -8.36
N GLU A 21 -17.20 -1.72 -8.27
CA GLU A 21 -17.63 -0.39 -7.82
C GLU A 21 -17.15 -0.09 -6.41
N TRP A 22 -17.22 -1.05 -5.51
CA TRP A 22 -16.72 -0.95 -4.14
C TRP A 22 -15.19 -0.74 -4.11
N ARG A 23 -14.42 -1.54 -4.88
CA ARG A 23 -12.95 -1.36 -4.99
C ARG A 23 -12.60 0.05 -5.52
N VAL A 24 -13.32 0.56 -6.50
CA VAL A 24 -13.13 1.93 -7.02
C VAL A 24 -13.43 2.98 -5.95
N GLN A 25 -14.49 2.81 -5.18
CA GLN A 25 -14.85 3.74 -4.11
C GLN A 25 -13.80 3.76 -3.00
N ILE A 26 -13.32 2.59 -2.57
CA ILE A 26 -12.23 2.49 -1.59
C ILE A 26 -10.98 3.19 -2.11
N LEU A 27 -10.57 2.94 -3.36
CA LEU A 27 -9.40 3.60 -3.94
C LEU A 27 -9.54 5.12 -3.92
N ASN A 28 -10.71 5.62 -4.34
CA ASN A 28 -10.94 7.07 -4.36
C ASN A 28 -10.88 7.69 -2.96
N ASN A 29 -11.52 7.07 -1.99
CA ASN A 29 -11.50 7.56 -0.60
C ASN A 29 -10.08 7.51 -0.02
N LEU A 30 -9.35 6.43 -0.28
CA LEU A 30 -7.96 6.27 0.15
C LEU A 30 -7.04 7.33 -0.50
N LEU A 31 -7.16 7.52 -1.81
CA LEU A 31 -6.37 8.54 -2.53
C LEU A 31 -6.62 9.94 -1.97
N TRP A 32 -7.87 10.31 -1.71
CA TRP A 32 -8.18 11.60 -1.10
C TRP A 32 -7.66 11.72 0.33
N ALA A 33 -7.75 10.65 1.11
CA ALA A 33 -7.14 10.63 2.45
C ALA A 33 -5.62 10.83 2.37
N ILE A 34 -4.94 10.12 1.45
CA ILE A 34 -3.49 10.29 1.25
C ILE A 34 -3.16 11.71 0.75
N VAL A 35 -3.96 12.30 -0.12
CA VAL A 35 -3.76 13.69 -0.58
C VAL A 35 -3.85 14.67 0.59
N VAL A 36 -4.86 14.54 1.45
CA VAL A 36 -5.04 15.46 2.59
C VAL A 36 -3.93 15.25 3.63
N PHE A 37 -3.78 14.04 4.15
CA PHE A 37 -2.80 13.75 5.22
C PHE A 37 -1.36 13.77 4.70
N GLY A 38 -1.13 13.33 3.47
CA GLY A 38 0.17 13.39 2.81
C GLY A 38 0.61 14.83 2.54
N GLY A 39 -0.31 15.74 2.21
CA GLY A 39 -0.01 17.17 2.09
C GLY A 39 0.45 17.79 3.42
N ILE A 40 -0.24 17.45 4.52
CA ILE A 40 0.18 17.87 5.86
C ILE A 40 1.56 17.29 6.20
N ALA A 41 1.76 16.00 5.94
CA ALA A 41 3.04 15.32 6.21
C ALA A 41 4.17 15.90 5.34
N LEU A 42 3.92 16.23 4.07
CA LEU A 42 4.88 16.89 3.18
C LEU A 42 5.37 18.23 3.77
N VAL A 43 4.43 19.09 4.17
CA VAL A 43 4.77 20.42 4.71
C VAL A 43 5.54 20.29 6.01
N THR A 44 5.06 19.49 6.95
CA THR A 44 5.70 19.30 8.26
C THR A 44 7.08 18.68 8.13
N ARG A 45 7.23 17.65 7.29
CA ARG A 45 8.51 16.99 7.06
C ARG A 45 9.50 17.91 6.35
N SER A 46 9.08 18.57 5.28
CA SER A 46 9.94 19.52 4.55
C SER A 46 10.44 20.64 5.43
N LEU A 47 9.57 21.18 6.31
CA LEU A 47 9.96 22.23 7.24
C LEU A 47 10.97 21.72 8.30
N SER A 48 10.76 20.50 8.81
CA SER A 48 11.67 19.86 9.75
C SER A 48 13.05 19.60 9.13
N ASP A 49 13.07 19.00 7.93
CA ASP A 49 14.31 18.69 7.23
C ASP A 49 15.07 19.98 6.85
N TYR A 50 14.36 21.03 6.40
CA TYR A 50 14.99 22.31 6.10
C TYR A 50 15.60 22.99 7.34
N ARG A 51 14.92 22.92 8.49
CA ARG A 51 15.47 23.45 9.76
C ARG A 51 16.71 22.71 10.24
N THR A 52 16.79 21.39 9.98
CA THR A 52 17.87 20.54 10.47
C THR A 52 19.06 20.52 9.51
N LEU A 53 18.81 20.45 8.18
CA LEU A 53 19.84 20.23 7.16
C LEU A 53 20.13 21.48 6.32
N GLY A 54 19.34 22.54 6.45
CA GLY A 54 19.44 23.76 5.63
C GLY A 54 19.28 23.45 4.14
N GLU A 55 20.16 23.97 3.31
CA GLU A 55 20.12 23.78 1.84
C GLU A 55 20.29 22.31 1.41
N ARG A 56 20.93 21.47 2.23
CA ARG A 56 21.09 20.03 1.96
C ARG A 56 19.76 19.28 1.99
N ALA A 57 18.70 19.85 2.56
CA ALA A 57 17.36 19.29 2.53
C ALA A 57 16.66 19.38 1.16
N ILE A 58 17.10 20.27 0.27
CA ILE A 58 16.42 20.55 -1.01
C ILE A 58 16.20 19.28 -1.86
N PRO A 59 17.18 18.41 -2.06
CA PRO A 59 16.96 17.17 -2.83
C PRO A 59 15.88 16.26 -2.22
N TYR A 60 15.84 16.14 -0.90
CA TYR A 60 14.83 15.32 -0.20
C TYR A 60 13.43 15.92 -0.35
N ILE A 61 13.32 17.24 -0.17
CA ILE A 61 12.06 17.97 -0.36
C ILE A 61 11.55 17.82 -1.80
N ALA A 62 12.45 17.88 -2.79
CA ALA A 62 12.09 17.67 -4.20
C ALA A 62 11.53 16.26 -4.43
N VAL A 63 12.15 15.22 -3.87
CA VAL A 63 11.65 13.84 -3.95
C VAL A 63 10.27 13.71 -3.29
N TYR A 64 10.09 14.23 -2.08
CA TYR A 64 8.80 14.18 -1.39
C TYR A 64 7.70 14.91 -2.18
N THR A 65 8.03 16.07 -2.75
CA THR A 65 7.11 16.84 -3.58
C THR A 65 6.73 16.08 -4.85
N LEU A 66 7.70 15.46 -5.54
CA LEU A 66 7.45 14.66 -6.73
C LEU A 66 6.53 13.47 -6.44
N VAL A 67 6.80 12.74 -5.33
CA VAL A 67 5.96 11.65 -4.85
C VAL A 67 4.54 12.13 -4.59
N TYR A 68 4.40 13.22 -3.84
CA TYR A 68 3.09 13.79 -3.52
C TYR A 68 2.31 14.22 -4.77
N LEU A 69 2.95 14.93 -5.70
CA LEU A 69 2.33 15.33 -6.96
C LEU A 69 1.91 14.12 -7.82
N SER A 70 2.68 13.04 -7.80
CA SER A 70 2.32 11.80 -8.49
C SER A 70 1.03 11.20 -7.91
N ILE A 71 0.88 11.20 -6.59
CA ILE A 71 -0.34 10.70 -5.92
C ILE A 71 -1.53 11.62 -6.23
N VAL A 72 -1.35 12.95 -6.19
CA VAL A 72 -2.38 13.92 -6.55
C VAL A 72 -2.83 13.72 -8.00
N ALA A 73 -1.88 13.51 -8.92
CA ALA A 73 -2.19 13.22 -10.32
C ALA A 73 -3.05 11.96 -10.47
N VAL A 74 -2.71 10.87 -9.78
CA VAL A 74 -3.52 9.63 -9.77
C VAL A 74 -4.91 9.85 -9.17
N ALA A 75 -5.04 10.69 -8.14
CA ALA A 75 -6.33 11.01 -7.54
C ALA A 75 -7.24 11.79 -8.49
N ILE A 76 -6.68 12.72 -9.27
CA ILE A 76 -7.41 13.57 -10.22
C ILE A 76 -7.75 12.82 -11.51
N LEU A 77 -6.83 12.00 -12.02
CA LEU A 77 -6.97 11.29 -13.30
C LEU A 77 -7.94 10.09 -13.21
N ARG A 78 -9.21 10.38 -12.88
CA ARG A 78 -10.27 9.35 -12.74
C ARG A 78 -10.60 8.60 -14.03
N ARG A 79 -10.16 9.12 -15.19
CA ARG A 79 -10.37 8.46 -16.50
C ARG A 79 -9.48 7.25 -16.73
N LEU A 80 -8.40 7.10 -15.95
CA LEU A 80 -7.54 5.93 -16.02
C LEU A 80 -8.27 4.69 -15.47
N SER A 81 -7.97 3.52 -16.05
CA SER A 81 -8.50 2.26 -15.54
C SER A 81 -8.09 2.03 -14.08
N LEU A 82 -8.94 1.32 -13.32
CA LEU A 82 -8.65 1.00 -11.92
C LEU A 82 -7.29 0.34 -11.76
N ALA A 83 -6.96 -0.63 -12.63
CA ALA A 83 -5.70 -1.37 -12.59
C ALA A 83 -4.48 -0.44 -12.74
N ILE A 84 -4.51 0.49 -13.69
CA ILE A 84 -3.42 1.45 -13.89
C ILE A 84 -3.26 2.35 -12.66
N ARG A 85 -4.35 2.88 -12.11
CA ARG A 85 -4.31 3.74 -10.92
C ARG A 85 -3.75 3.03 -9.70
N VAL A 86 -4.16 1.79 -9.47
CA VAL A 86 -3.64 0.95 -8.38
C VAL A 86 -2.15 0.66 -8.60
N PHE A 87 -1.77 0.26 -9.82
CA PHE A 87 -0.38 -0.03 -10.15
C PHE A 87 0.53 1.18 -9.93
N VAL A 88 0.14 2.36 -10.43
CA VAL A 88 0.92 3.60 -10.23
C VAL A 88 1.01 3.96 -8.76
N LEU A 89 -0.08 3.84 -8.00
CA LEU A 89 -0.09 4.09 -6.57
C LEU A 89 0.88 3.15 -5.83
N LEU A 90 0.80 1.85 -6.10
CA LEU A 90 1.70 0.85 -5.49
C LEU A 90 3.16 1.09 -5.88
N PHE A 91 3.43 1.43 -7.14
CA PHE A 91 4.78 1.76 -7.62
C PHE A 91 5.35 2.97 -6.89
N VAL A 92 4.60 4.06 -6.78
CA VAL A 92 5.02 5.29 -6.08
C VAL A 92 5.23 5.01 -4.60
N LEU A 93 4.31 4.31 -3.94
CA LEU A 93 4.43 4.01 -2.51
C LEU A 93 5.59 3.05 -2.22
N SER A 94 5.80 2.00 -3.03
CA SER A 94 6.91 1.06 -2.85
C SER A 94 8.26 1.74 -3.11
N GLY A 95 8.36 2.59 -4.14
CA GLY A 95 9.55 3.41 -4.38
C GLY A 95 9.87 4.33 -3.19
N THR A 96 8.84 4.99 -2.65
CA THR A 96 8.99 5.85 -1.46
C THR A 96 9.39 5.03 -0.23
N ALA A 97 8.75 3.88 0.00
CA ALA A 97 9.07 3.00 1.11
C ALA A 97 10.51 2.48 1.03
N THR A 98 10.96 2.11 -0.18
CA THR A 98 12.34 1.70 -0.45
C THR A 98 13.31 2.84 -0.18
N PHE A 99 13.06 4.02 -0.72
CA PHE A 99 13.88 5.21 -0.50
C PHE A 99 14.02 5.53 0.99
N LEU A 100 12.92 5.56 1.74
CA LEU A 100 12.94 5.82 3.17
C LEU A 100 13.66 4.73 3.98
N THR A 101 13.53 3.46 3.56
CA THR A 101 14.22 2.34 4.22
C THR A 101 15.74 2.42 4.00
N ILE A 102 16.19 2.73 2.77
CA ILE A 102 17.60 2.85 2.45
C ILE A 102 18.22 4.11 3.08
N THR A 103 17.48 5.23 3.10
CA THR A 103 18.00 6.51 3.58
C THR A 103 18.02 6.60 5.11
N PHE A 104 16.98 6.12 5.79
CA PHE A 104 16.81 6.28 7.23
C PHE A 104 16.87 4.95 8.01
N GLY A 105 17.05 3.83 7.34
CA GLY A 105 17.19 2.50 7.95
C GLY A 105 16.05 2.18 8.92
N LEU A 106 16.41 1.70 10.11
CA LEU A 106 15.47 1.29 11.15
C LEU A 106 14.70 2.45 11.79
N THR A 107 15.19 3.67 11.74
CA THR A 107 14.51 4.86 12.28
C THR A 107 13.46 5.42 11.32
N GLY A 108 13.51 5.03 10.04
CA GLY A 108 12.62 5.52 9.00
C GLY A 108 11.22 4.89 9.04
N SER A 109 10.26 5.61 8.48
CA SER A 109 8.87 5.15 8.30
C SER A 109 8.69 4.19 7.11
N GLY A 110 9.75 3.84 6.40
CA GLY A 110 9.70 2.99 5.19
C GLY A 110 9.02 1.65 5.44
N ARG A 111 9.26 1.03 6.60
CA ARG A 111 8.61 -0.23 7.02
C ARG A 111 7.10 -0.13 7.13
N LEU A 112 6.59 0.97 7.70
CA LEU A 112 5.15 1.21 7.82
C LEU A 112 4.50 1.40 6.45
N LEU A 113 5.17 2.11 5.54
CA LEU A 113 4.70 2.24 4.16
C LEU A 113 4.67 0.89 3.44
N TRP A 114 5.67 0.02 3.64
CA TRP A 114 5.65 -1.33 3.08
C TRP A 114 4.46 -2.15 3.56
N ILE A 115 4.07 -2.06 4.84
CA ILE A 115 2.85 -2.72 5.33
C ILE A 115 1.62 -2.21 4.55
N GLY A 116 1.51 -0.90 4.34
CA GLY A 116 0.45 -0.31 3.53
C GLY A 116 0.45 -0.80 2.08
N VAL A 117 1.62 -0.85 1.43
CA VAL A 117 1.79 -1.35 0.05
C VAL A 117 1.33 -2.80 -0.07
N ILE A 118 1.77 -3.68 0.84
CA ILE A 118 1.41 -5.10 0.83
C ILE A 118 -0.08 -5.29 1.08
N THR A 119 -0.66 -4.55 2.03
CA THR A 119 -2.10 -4.59 2.31
C THR A 119 -2.91 -4.15 1.10
N LEU A 120 -2.52 -3.06 0.43
CA LEU A 120 -3.17 -2.62 -0.81
C LEU A 120 -3.00 -3.63 -1.94
N ALA A 121 -1.81 -4.21 -2.11
CA ALA A 121 -1.58 -5.25 -3.10
C ALA A 121 -2.46 -6.48 -2.86
N LEU A 122 -2.66 -6.88 -1.59
CA LEU A 122 -3.59 -7.94 -1.21
C LEU A 122 -5.04 -7.59 -1.57
N ILE A 123 -5.49 -6.35 -1.29
CA ILE A 123 -6.87 -5.92 -1.56
C ILE A 123 -7.20 -5.89 -3.06
N TYR A 124 -6.24 -5.48 -3.91
CA TYR A 124 -6.49 -5.29 -5.33
C TYR A 124 -6.09 -6.47 -6.22
N PHE A 125 -5.07 -7.23 -5.80
CA PHE A 125 -4.50 -8.35 -6.58
C PHE A 125 -4.55 -9.69 -5.83
N ASP A 126 -5.31 -9.77 -4.74
CA ASP A 126 -5.48 -10.95 -3.90
C ASP A 126 -4.14 -11.48 -3.32
N ILE A 127 -4.12 -12.75 -2.90
CA ILE A 127 -2.94 -13.40 -2.28
C ILE A 127 -1.66 -13.24 -3.12
N PRO A 128 -1.67 -13.44 -4.46
CA PRO A 128 -0.44 -13.29 -5.26
C PRO A 128 0.16 -11.89 -5.16
N GLY A 129 -0.68 -10.85 -5.21
CA GLY A 129 -0.23 -9.46 -5.07
C GLY A 129 0.38 -9.17 -3.70
N GLY A 130 -0.29 -9.62 -2.64
CA GLY A 130 0.23 -9.49 -1.27
C GLY A 130 1.56 -10.21 -1.08
N LEU A 131 1.69 -11.44 -1.61
CA LEU A 131 2.91 -12.25 -1.51
C LEU A 131 4.09 -11.60 -2.28
N ILE A 132 3.86 -11.11 -3.48
CA ILE A 132 4.88 -10.38 -4.26
C ILE A 132 5.35 -9.14 -3.47
N GLY A 133 4.43 -8.34 -2.95
CA GLY A 133 4.76 -7.18 -2.13
C GLY A 133 5.56 -7.55 -0.88
N PHE A 134 5.19 -8.64 -0.21
CA PHE A 134 5.90 -9.18 0.94
C PHE A 134 7.35 -9.56 0.61
N VAL A 135 7.55 -10.36 -0.43
CA VAL A 135 8.90 -10.78 -0.87
C VAL A 135 9.75 -9.57 -1.25
N LEU A 136 9.20 -8.62 -2.01
CA LEU A 136 9.92 -7.41 -2.38
C LEU A 136 10.30 -6.57 -1.16
N SER A 137 9.41 -6.43 -0.18
CA SER A 137 9.71 -5.70 1.05
C SER A 137 10.81 -6.34 1.87
N LEU A 138 10.82 -7.69 1.97
CA LEU A 138 11.90 -8.43 2.64
C LEU A 138 13.24 -8.25 1.93
N LEU A 139 13.27 -8.31 0.60
CA LEU A 139 14.49 -8.08 -0.17
C LEU A 139 15.04 -6.67 0.06
N VAL A 140 14.18 -5.65 0.12
CA VAL A 140 14.58 -4.27 0.43
C VAL A 140 15.11 -4.17 1.86
N MET A 141 14.46 -4.80 2.83
CA MET A 141 14.90 -4.78 4.23
C MET A 141 16.25 -5.48 4.41
N ILE A 142 16.44 -6.65 3.78
CA ILE A 142 17.72 -7.38 3.82
C ILE A 142 18.82 -6.58 3.11
N GLY A 143 18.52 -6.00 1.94
CA GLY A 143 19.45 -5.14 1.20
C GLY A 143 19.86 -3.93 2.03
N ALA A 144 18.93 -3.25 2.67
CA ALA A 144 19.23 -2.14 3.57
C ALA A 144 20.08 -2.60 4.76
N ALA A 145 19.76 -3.74 5.39
CA ALA A 145 20.55 -4.31 6.48
C ALA A 145 22.01 -4.51 6.06
N VAL A 146 22.25 -5.11 4.89
CA VAL A 146 23.61 -5.31 4.35
C VAL A 146 24.33 -3.97 4.15
N ILE A 147 23.66 -2.96 3.57
CA ILE A 147 24.23 -1.62 3.36
C ILE A 147 24.66 -0.99 4.69
N TYR A 148 23.80 -1.06 5.71
CA TYR A 148 24.08 -0.45 7.01
C TYR A 148 25.17 -1.20 7.77
N VAL A 149 25.10 -2.52 7.85
CA VAL A 149 26.10 -3.37 8.56
C VAL A 149 27.48 -3.28 7.90
N THR A 150 27.56 -3.12 6.57
CA THR A 150 28.84 -2.95 5.86
C THR A 150 29.37 -1.53 5.85
N GLY A 151 28.62 -0.56 6.41
CA GLY A 151 29.03 0.85 6.45
C GLY A 151 29.00 1.57 5.09
N ASN A 152 28.45 0.96 4.04
CA ASN A 152 28.37 1.52 2.69
C ASN A 152 27.16 2.43 2.50
N VAL A 153 26.81 3.25 3.47
CA VAL A 153 25.59 4.06 3.44
C VAL A 153 25.84 5.35 2.67
N PRO A 154 25.17 5.55 1.50
CA PRO A 154 25.54 6.62 0.58
C PRO A 154 25.07 8.02 1.00
N PHE A 155 24.13 8.17 1.96
CA PHE A 155 23.42 9.45 2.16
C PHE A 155 23.04 9.80 3.59
N VAL A 156 23.58 9.14 4.62
CA VAL A 156 23.09 9.29 6.00
C VAL A 156 24.00 10.16 6.83
N ALA A 157 23.40 10.98 7.70
CA ALA A 157 24.15 11.68 8.73
C ALA A 157 24.84 10.66 9.67
N PRO A 158 26.12 10.89 10.05
CA PRO A 158 26.89 9.96 10.90
C PRO A 158 26.17 9.55 12.19
N GLU A 159 25.31 10.41 12.71
CA GLU A 159 24.53 10.19 13.93
C GLU A 159 23.48 9.08 13.79
N VAL A 160 22.99 8.82 12.57
CA VAL A 160 22.02 7.75 12.29
C VAL A 160 22.70 6.39 12.15
N LEU A 161 23.98 6.37 11.76
CA LEU A 161 24.77 5.15 11.60
C LEU A 161 25.08 4.46 12.93
N MET A 162 25.31 5.24 13.99
CA MET A 162 25.75 4.70 15.29
C MET A 162 24.73 3.80 16.00
N VAL A 163 23.47 3.78 15.55
CA VAL A 163 22.37 3.04 16.21
C VAL A 163 21.90 1.83 15.39
N GLN A 164 22.49 1.56 14.21
CA GLN A 164 21.89 0.63 13.25
C GLN A 164 22.89 -0.30 12.55
N ASP A 165 24.09 -0.43 13.08
CA ASP A 165 25.20 -1.15 12.46
C ASP A 165 25.29 -2.62 12.90
N THR A 166 24.45 -3.06 13.85
CA THR A 166 24.47 -4.44 14.34
C THR A 166 23.50 -5.35 13.58
N ILE A 167 23.93 -6.59 13.36
CA ILE A 167 23.08 -7.63 12.75
C ILE A 167 21.87 -7.92 13.64
N GLU A 168 22.05 -7.87 14.95
CA GLU A 168 21.02 -8.15 15.94
C GLU A 168 19.86 -7.15 15.87
N ASP A 169 20.15 -5.86 15.72
CA ASP A 169 19.14 -4.80 15.58
C ASP A 169 18.30 -5.00 14.32
N TRP A 170 18.95 -5.34 13.20
CA TRP A 170 18.27 -5.62 11.95
C TRP A 170 17.44 -6.92 12.02
N ALA A 171 17.99 -8.00 12.59
CA ALA A 171 17.29 -9.25 12.75
C ALA A 171 16.04 -9.09 13.64
N GLY A 172 16.17 -8.42 14.77
CA GLY A 172 15.05 -8.10 15.66
C GLY A 172 13.97 -7.26 14.95
N SER A 173 14.40 -6.24 14.21
CA SER A 173 13.48 -5.36 13.48
C SER A 173 12.76 -6.06 12.34
N ILE A 174 13.44 -6.91 11.57
CA ILE A 174 12.82 -7.72 10.50
C ILE A 174 11.82 -8.70 11.11
N THR A 175 12.17 -9.35 12.21
CA THR A 175 11.26 -10.28 12.90
C THR A 175 9.99 -9.58 13.36
N LEU A 176 10.12 -8.40 14.00
CA LEU A 176 8.97 -7.61 14.42
C LEU A 176 8.13 -7.14 13.22
N TYR A 177 8.77 -6.72 12.14
CA TYR A 177 8.11 -6.33 10.91
C TYR A 177 7.27 -7.46 10.32
N VAL A 178 7.83 -8.68 10.22
CA VAL A 178 7.12 -9.88 9.76
C VAL A 178 5.95 -10.21 10.67
N ALA A 179 6.13 -10.12 11.99
CA ALA A 179 5.04 -10.36 12.94
C ALA A 179 3.87 -9.38 12.76
N ILE A 180 4.17 -8.07 12.62
CA ILE A 180 3.13 -7.04 12.37
C ILE A 180 2.44 -7.28 11.02
N LEU A 181 3.20 -7.66 9.98
CA LEU A 181 2.61 -8.01 8.69
C LEU A 181 1.63 -9.17 8.80
N VAL A 182 2.01 -10.26 9.45
CA VAL A 182 1.11 -11.42 9.65
C VAL A 182 -0.15 -11.00 10.41
N LEU A 183 0.00 -10.23 11.50
CA LEU A 183 -1.12 -9.71 12.28
C LEU A 183 -2.05 -8.77 11.49
N THR A 184 -1.54 -8.12 10.45
CA THR A 184 -2.33 -7.22 9.59
C THR A 184 -2.94 -7.96 8.41
N LEU A 185 -2.16 -8.78 7.72
CA LEU A 185 -2.59 -9.42 6.48
C LEU A 185 -3.60 -10.53 6.70
N VAL A 186 -3.43 -11.33 7.76
CA VAL A 186 -4.33 -12.46 8.04
C VAL A 186 -5.76 -11.97 8.30
N PRO A 187 -6.02 -11.05 9.24
CA PRO A 187 -7.37 -10.52 9.44
C PRO A 187 -7.92 -9.81 8.20
N THR A 188 -7.09 -9.03 7.49
CA THR A 188 -7.52 -8.33 6.26
C THR A 188 -7.99 -9.32 5.21
N TYR A 189 -7.26 -10.40 4.99
CA TYR A 189 -7.64 -11.45 4.03
C TYR A 189 -8.97 -12.12 4.42
N TYR A 190 -9.13 -12.53 5.70
CA TYR A 190 -10.36 -13.16 6.17
C TYR A 190 -11.55 -12.20 6.08
N LEU A 191 -11.36 -10.92 6.43
CA LEU A 191 -12.39 -9.91 6.31
C LEU A 191 -12.85 -9.74 4.86
N MET A 192 -11.90 -9.65 3.93
CA MET A 192 -12.21 -9.54 2.50
C MET A 192 -12.98 -10.75 1.98
N LYS A 193 -12.55 -11.96 2.33
CA LYS A 193 -13.25 -13.19 1.97
C LYS A 193 -14.66 -13.24 2.53
N HIS A 194 -14.84 -12.82 3.77
CA HIS A 194 -16.16 -12.77 4.39
C HIS A 194 -17.09 -11.76 3.70
N LEU A 195 -16.58 -10.57 3.40
CA LEU A 195 -17.33 -9.54 2.66
C LEU A 195 -17.73 -10.02 1.25
N GLU A 196 -16.85 -10.75 0.56
CA GLU A 196 -17.15 -11.34 -0.74
C GLU A 196 -18.31 -12.34 -0.66
N VAL A 197 -18.29 -13.22 0.34
CA VAL A 197 -19.38 -14.20 0.58
C VAL A 197 -20.69 -13.48 0.89
N LEU A 198 -20.69 -12.48 1.77
CA LEU A 198 -21.88 -11.70 2.10
C LEU A 198 -22.44 -10.96 0.89
N ALA A 199 -21.59 -10.36 0.06
CA ALA A 199 -22.02 -9.70 -1.18
C ALA A 199 -22.70 -10.68 -2.16
N HIS A 200 -22.16 -11.90 -2.29
CA HIS A 200 -22.79 -12.95 -3.11
C HIS A 200 -24.14 -13.39 -2.55
N GLN A 201 -24.27 -13.58 -1.24
CA GLN A 201 -25.54 -13.94 -0.59
C GLN A 201 -26.59 -12.86 -0.76
N ALA A 202 -26.26 -11.60 -0.52
CA ALA A 202 -27.18 -10.48 -0.67
C ALA A 202 -27.69 -10.33 -2.12
N THR A 203 -26.82 -10.54 -3.12
CA THR A 203 -27.25 -10.50 -4.53
C THR A 203 -28.13 -11.69 -4.90
N ALA A 204 -27.89 -12.87 -4.36
CA ALA A 204 -28.72 -14.06 -4.58
C ALA A 204 -30.11 -13.90 -3.94
N GLU A 205 -30.19 -13.36 -2.74
CA GLU A 205 -31.47 -13.07 -2.05
C GLU A 205 -32.29 -12.01 -2.79
N ALA A 206 -31.66 -10.93 -3.23
CA ALA A 206 -32.32 -9.90 -4.02
C ALA A 206 -32.88 -10.46 -5.36
N ALA A 207 -32.16 -11.39 -5.99
CA ALA A 207 -32.64 -12.06 -7.20
C ALA A 207 -33.87 -12.96 -6.93
N ARG A 208 -33.85 -13.71 -5.80
CA ARG A 208 -34.99 -14.55 -5.36
C ARG A 208 -36.22 -13.71 -5.06
N ALA A 209 -36.06 -12.61 -4.31
CA ALA A 209 -37.17 -11.70 -3.98
C ALA A 209 -37.85 -11.12 -5.23
N ARG A 210 -37.09 -10.78 -6.26
CA ARG A 210 -37.64 -10.31 -7.56
C ARG A 210 -38.42 -11.38 -8.32
N LEU A 211 -38.02 -12.65 -8.19
CA LEU A 211 -38.75 -13.77 -8.82
C LEU A 211 -40.10 -14.03 -8.12
N HIS A 212 -40.19 -13.85 -6.82
CA HIS A 212 -41.43 -14.04 -6.05
C HIS A 212 -42.41 -12.85 -6.19
N ALA A 213 -41.94 -11.69 -6.62
CA ALA A 213 -42.75 -10.49 -6.82
C ALA A 213 -43.41 -10.39 -8.23
N ARG A 214 -43.12 -11.35 -9.10
CA ARG A 214 -43.75 -11.51 -10.43
C ARG A 214 -44.79 -12.62 -10.43
#